data_5947dbb747650b51695f916de7c503b4
#
_entry.id   5947dbb747650b51695f916de7c503b4
#
_cell.length_a   1.000
_cell.length_b   1.000
_cell.length_c   1.000
_cell.angle_alpha   90.00
_cell.angle_beta   90.00
_cell.angle_gamma   90.00
#
_symmetry.space_group_name_H-M   'P 1'
#
loop_
_entity.id
_entity.type
_entity.pdbx_description
1 polymer ?
#
loop_
_entity_poly.entity_id
_entity_poly.type
_entity_poly.pdbx_seq_one_letter_code
_entity_poly.pdbx_strand_id
1 'polypeptide(L)'
;MSAPTNITYRKKARELVVTFSDTEFALSAEYLRVYSPSAEVRGHGPEERKLVAGKKHVAISSIEAIGNYAIRLTFDDGHDTGLYAWNYLRELNDEFDAYWGEYLKELKMANASRLPQIPLAGGAGIGSWTPGQ
;
A
#
# COMPACT_ATOMS: atom_id res chain seq x y z
N MET A 1 -23.02 -1.38 4.90
CA MET A 1 -21.98 -2.17 5.57
C MET A 1 -21.56 -1.48 6.85
N SER A 2 -21.39 -2.26 7.90
CA SER A 2 -21.01 -1.73 9.20
C SER A 2 -19.58 -1.20 9.19
N ALA A 3 -19.35 -0.17 9.97
CA ALA A 3 -18.01 0.36 10.15
C ALA A 3 -17.19 -0.56 11.06
N PRO A 4 -15.87 -0.50 10.98
CA PRO A 4 -15.03 -1.21 11.94
C PRO A 4 -15.27 -0.67 13.35
N THR A 5 -15.09 -1.54 14.33
CA THR A 5 -15.14 -1.13 15.73
C THR A 5 -13.80 -0.61 16.20
N ASN A 6 -12.72 -0.96 15.53
CA ASN A 6 -11.38 -0.48 15.87
C ASN A 6 -10.44 -0.57 14.69
N ILE A 7 -9.49 0.35 14.60
CA ILE A 7 -8.42 0.34 13.63
C ILE A 7 -7.14 0.70 14.37
N THR A 8 -6.12 -0.16 14.26
CA THR A 8 -4.84 0.02 14.95
C THR A 8 -3.71 -0.19 13.96
N TYR A 9 -2.69 0.66 14.02
CA TYR A 9 -1.49 0.47 13.21
C TYR A 9 -0.36 -0.06 14.07
N ARG A 10 0.19 -1.21 13.68
CA ARG A 10 1.35 -1.82 14.34
C ARG A 10 2.62 -1.34 13.64
N LYS A 11 3.34 -0.42 14.28
CA LYS A 11 4.48 0.24 13.64
C LYS A 11 5.61 -0.71 13.28
N LYS A 12 5.97 -1.63 14.16
CA LYS A 12 7.08 -2.55 13.87
C LYS A 12 6.76 -3.51 12.75
N ALA A 13 5.56 -4.06 12.77
CA ALA A 13 5.13 -4.99 11.74
C ALA A 13 4.68 -4.29 10.46
N ARG A 14 4.43 -2.99 10.52
CA ARG A 14 3.88 -2.19 9.44
C ARG A 14 2.58 -2.78 8.92
N GLU A 15 1.68 -3.06 9.85
CA GLU A 15 0.38 -3.65 9.55
C GLU A 15 -0.76 -2.83 10.11
N LEU A 16 -1.79 -2.64 9.31
CA LEU A 16 -3.05 -2.04 9.75
C LEU A 16 -3.97 -3.16 10.19
N VAL A 17 -4.37 -3.14 11.47
CA VAL A 17 -5.30 -4.11 12.01
C VAL A 17 -6.70 -3.50 12.00
N VAL A 18 -7.62 -4.15 11.33
CA VAL A 18 -8.99 -3.67 11.17
C VAL A 18 -9.91 -4.67 11.88
N THR A 19 -10.68 -4.18 12.86
CA THR A 19 -11.58 -5.01 13.64
C THR A 19 -13.01 -4.62 13.34
N PHE A 20 -13.79 -5.59 12.87
CA PHE A 20 -15.23 -5.47 12.72
C PHE A 20 -15.91 -6.32 13.80
N SER A 21 -17.23 -6.19 13.93
CA SER A 21 -17.95 -6.99 14.93
C SER A 21 -17.86 -8.50 14.67
N ASP A 22 -17.68 -8.89 13.42
CA ASP A 22 -17.70 -10.30 13.00
C ASP A 22 -16.32 -10.83 12.60
N THR A 23 -15.30 -9.98 12.46
CA THR A 23 -13.99 -10.44 12.01
C THR A 23 -12.91 -9.40 12.33
N GLU A 24 -11.68 -9.87 12.37
CA GLU A 24 -10.51 -9.00 12.50
C GLU A 24 -9.44 -9.50 11.54
N PHE A 25 -8.73 -8.57 10.91
CA PHE A 25 -7.64 -8.95 10.00
C PHE A 25 -6.58 -7.86 9.98
N ALA A 26 -5.39 -8.21 9.47
CA ALA A 26 -4.27 -7.30 9.34
C ALA A 26 -3.86 -7.19 7.87
N LEU A 27 -3.60 -5.97 7.43
CA LEU A 27 -3.14 -5.70 6.06
C LEU A 27 -1.82 -4.94 6.13
N SER A 28 -0.83 -5.38 5.37
CA SER A 28 0.47 -4.72 5.40
C SER A 28 0.39 -3.34 4.75
N ALA A 29 1.25 -2.43 5.21
CA ALA A 29 1.32 -1.11 4.60
C ALA A 29 1.69 -1.20 3.12
N GLU A 30 2.58 -2.11 2.76
CA GLU A 30 2.96 -2.33 1.37
C GLU A 30 1.75 -2.70 0.51
N TYR A 31 0.97 -3.67 0.97
CA TYR A 31 -0.22 -4.13 0.24
C TYR A 31 -1.22 -2.99 0.08
N LEU A 32 -1.47 -2.25 1.16
CA LEU A 32 -2.37 -1.09 1.10
C LEU A 32 -1.86 -0.03 0.15
N ARG A 33 -0.55 0.17 0.09
CA ARG A 33 0.05 1.18 -0.79
C ARG A 33 -0.05 0.79 -2.26
N VAL A 34 0.27 -0.46 -2.60
CA VAL A 34 0.26 -0.89 -4.00
C VAL A 34 -1.16 -1.07 -4.54
N TYR A 35 -2.13 -1.29 -3.68
CA TYR A 35 -3.53 -1.39 -4.06
C TYR A 35 -4.35 -0.18 -3.61
N SER A 36 -3.69 0.98 -3.49
CA SER A 36 -4.37 2.20 -3.11
C SER A 36 -5.54 2.47 -4.06
N PRO A 37 -6.70 2.85 -3.54
CA PRO A 37 -7.85 3.18 -4.38
C PRO A 37 -7.77 4.56 -5.02
N SER A 38 -6.64 5.26 -4.81
CA SER A 38 -6.41 6.55 -5.44
C SER A 38 -6.37 6.42 -6.96
N ALA A 39 -6.88 7.44 -7.66
CA ALA A 39 -6.81 7.48 -9.12
C ALA A 39 -5.36 7.49 -9.61
N GLU A 40 -4.42 7.94 -8.80
CA GLU A 40 -3.00 7.91 -9.16
C GLU A 40 -2.47 6.49 -9.34
N VAL A 41 -3.09 5.51 -8.67
CA VAL A 41 -2.70 4.11 -8.77
C VAL A 41 -3.70 3.33 -9.62
N ARG A 42 -5.00 3.50 -9.30
CA ARG A 42 -6.06 2.72 -9.93
C ARG A 42 -6.29 3.11 -11.39
N GLY A 43 -6.03 4.35 -11.77
CA GLY A 43 -6.33 4.84 -13.10
C GLY A 43 -7.83 4.95 -13.31
N HIS A 44 -8.27 4.76 -14.56
CA HIS A 44 -9.67 4.87 -14.93
C HIS A 44 -10.38 3.52 -14.99
N GLY A 45 -9.69 2.44 -14.66
CA GLY A 45 -10.26 1.11 -14.64
C GLY A 45 -9.21 0.08 -14.28
N PRO A 46 -9.64 -1.19 -14.09
CA PRO A 46 -8.70 -2.23 -13.64
C PRO A 46 -7.51 -2.43 -14.57
N GLU A 47 -7.71 -2.22 -15.87
CA GLU A 47 -6.65 -2.40 -16.86
C GLU A 47 -5.62 -1.28 -16.81
N GLU A 48 -5.96 -0.16 -16.19
CA GLU A 48 -5.08 1.00 -16.12
C GLU A 48 -4.39 1.13 -14.77
N ARG A 49 -4.56 0.15 -13.90
CA ARG A 49 -3.88 0.19 -12.60
C ARG A 49 -2.37 0.24 -12.80
N LYS A 50 -1.75 1.21 -12.18
CA LYS A 50 -0.31 1.38 -12.29
C LYS A 50 0.42 0.41 -11.38
N LEU A 51 1.46 -0.19 -11.90
CA LEU A 51 2.34 -1.03 -11.10
C LEU A 51 3.21 -0.13 -10.22
N VAL A 52 3.11 -0.34 -8.92
CA VAL A 52 3.88 0.44 -7.94
C VAL A 52 4.95 -0.47 -7.36
N ALA A 53 6.21 -0.17 -7.62
CA ALA A 53 7.32 -1.00 -7.17
C ALA A 53 8.10 -0.33 -6.04
N GLY A 54 8.97 -1.07 -5.38
CA GLY A 54 9.88 -0.50 -4.39
C GLY A 54 9.25 -0.14 -3.06
N LYS A 55 8.11 -0.72 -2.69
CA LYS A 55 7.35 -0.32 -1.51
C LYS A 55 7.46 -1.28 -0.33
N LYS A 56 8.41 -2.22 -0.36
CA LYS A 56 8.52 -3.21 0.70
C LYS A 56 8.63 -2.60 2.10
N HIS A 57 9.27 -1.46 2.23
CA HIS A 57 9.53 -0.82 3.52
C HIS A 57 8.65 0.40 3.77
N VAL A 58 7.62 0.61 2.97
CA VAL A 58 6.72 1.74 3.19
C VAL A 58 5.98 1.59 4.51
N ALA A 59 5.75 2.69 5.19
CA ALA A 59 5.03 2.72 6.45
C ALA A 59 3.87 3.71 6.35
N ILE A 60 2.88 3.53 7.22
CA ILE A 60 1.77 4.47 7.34
C ILE A 60 2.14 5.49 8.40
N SER A 61 2.11 6.77 8.03
CA SER A 61 2.47 7.86 8.94
C SER A 61 1.24 8.47 9.61
N SER A 62 0.06 8.42 8.99
CA SER A 62 -1.15 8.87 9.66
C SER A 62 -2.39 8.21 9.08
N ILE A 63 -3.44 8.18 9.89
CA ILE A 63 -4.74 7.62 9.54
C ILE A 63 -5.79 8.66 9.91
N GLU A 64 -6.65 9.00 8.96
CA GLU A 64 -7.69 10.00 9.18
C GLU A 64 -9.06 9.41 8.83
N ALA A 65 -10.01 9.53 9.74
CA ALA A 65 -11.38 9.11 9.46
C ALA A 65 -12.02 10.07 8.46
N ILE A 66 -12.69 9.52 7.45
CA ILE A 66 -13.40 10.30 6.46
C ILE A 66 -14.89 10.00 6.65
N GLY A 67 -15.60 10.91 7.30
CA GLY A 67 -16.97 10.64 7.70
C GLY A 67 -17.02 9.35 8.51
N ASN A 68 -18.04 8.54 8.27
CA ASN A 68 -18.15 7.22 8.89
C ASN A 68 -18.10 6.10 7.84
N TYR A 69 -17.49 6.35 6.68
CA TYR A 69 -17.52 5.41 5.58
C TYR A 69 -16.13 5.00 5.05
N ALA A 70 -15.06 5.69 5.46
CA ALA A 70 -13.73 5.41 4.94
C ALA A 70 -12.65 5.95 5.87
N ILE A 71 -11.40 5.55 5.60
CA ILE A 71 -10.22 6.18 6.17
C ILE A 71 -9.29 6.63 5.06
N ARG A 72 -8.57 7.71 5.32
CA ARG A 72 -7.48 8.14 4.47
C ARG A 72 -6.17 7.73 5.12
N LEU A 73 -5.30 7.09 4.37
CA LEU A 73 -3.97 6.69 4.84
C LEU A 73 -2.93 7.60 4.22
N THR A 74 -2.03 8.11 5.05
CA THR A 74 -0.85 8.83 4.57
C THR A 74 0.34 7.91 4.75
N PHE A 75 1.05 7.66 3.66
CA PHE A 75 2.24 6.81 3.68
C PHE A 75 3.49 7.67 3.77
N ASP A 76 4.58 7.07 4.27
CA ASP A 76 5.82 7.81 4.45
C ASP A 76 6.52 8.18 3.13
N ASP A 77 6.05 7.67 2.00
CA ASP A 77 6.51 8.10 0.68
C ASP A 77 5.72 9.31 0.15
N GLY A 78 4.81 9.85 0.96
CA GLY A 78 4.03 11.03 0.60
C GLY A 78 2.69 10.75 -0.06
N HIS A 79 2.39 9.50 -0.40
CA HIS A 79 1.10 9.15 -1.01
C HIS A 79 -0.01 9.26 0.04
N ASP A 80 -1.03 10.08 -0.22
CA ASP A 80 -2.10 10.31 0.75
C ASP A 80 -3.47 10.51 0.11
N THR A 81 -3.64 10.11 -1.15
CA THR A 81 -4.87 10.38 -1.88
C THR A 81 -5.84 9.20 -1.91
N GLY A 82 -5.49 8.08 -1.33
CA GLY A 82 -6.36 6.91 -1.30
C GLY A 82 -7.34 6.94 -0.13
N LEU A 83 -8.63 6.83 -0.44
CA LEU A 83 -9.68 6.71 0.57
C LEU A 83 -10.15 5.26 0.60
N TYR A 84 -9.91 4.60 1.72
CA TYR A 84 -10.19 3.17 1.87
C TYR A 84 -11.55 3.00 2.52
N ALA A 85 -12.58 2.70 1.72
CA ALA A 85 -13.90 2.41 2.23
C ALA A 85 -13.91 1.06 2.96
N TRP A 86 -14.88 0.86 3.84
CA TRP A 86 -14.92 -0.35 4.67
C TRP A 86 -15.02 -1.63 3.83
N ASN A 87 -15.86 -1.60 2.80
CA ASN A 87 -15.97 -2.76 1.90
C ASN A 87 -14.71 -3.03 1.12
N TYR A 88 -13.95 -1.98 0.78
CA TYR A 88 -12.69 -2.18 0.07
C TYR A 88 -11.64 -2.82 0.97
N LEU A 89 -11.58 -2.44 2.25
CA LEU A 89 -10.67 -3.08 3.19
C LEU A 89 -11.00 -4.57 3.33
N ARG A 90 -12.29 -4.92 3.38
CA ARG A 90 -12.69 -6.33 3.42
C ARG A 90 -12.32 -7.06 2.12
N GLU A 91 -12.52 -6.41 0.99
CA GLU A 91 -12.14 -6.99 -0.31
C GLU A 91 -10.65 -7.29 -0.34
N LEU A 92 -9.82 -6.35 0.10
CA LEU A 92 -8.37 -6.55 0.12
C LEU A 92 -7.99 -7.75 0.99
N ASN A 93 -8.66 -7.92 2.11
CA ASN A 93 -8.40 -9.09 2.95
C ASN A 93 -8.87 -10.38 2.30
N ASP A 94 -10.10 -10.39 1.77
CA ASP A 94 -10.69 -11.59 1.20
C ASP A 94 -9.95 -12.05 -0.05
N GLU A 95 -9.45 -11.12 -0.83
CA GLU A 95 -8.78 -11.40 -2.10
C GLU A 95 -7.26 -11.33 -2.01
N PHE A 96 -6.72 -11.38 -0.80
CA PHE A 96 -5.28 -11.18 -0.60
C PHE A 96 -4.44 -12.13 -1.44
N ASP A 97 -4.75 -13.42 -1.43
CA ASP A 97 -3.94 -14.40 -2.15
C ASP A 97 -3.94 -14.11 -3.67
N ALA A 98 -5.12 -13.79 -4.20
CA ALA A 98 -5.25 -13.50 -5.62
C ALA A 98 -4.55 -12.19 -5.99
N TYR A 99 -4.80 -11.14 -5.21
CA TYR A 99 -4.24 -9.81 -5.50
C TYR A 99 -2.73 -9.79 -5.30
N TRP A 100 -2.25 -10.38 -4.22
CA TRP A 100 -0.82 -10.38 -3.94
C TRP A 100 -0.07 -11.24 -4.96
N GLY A 101 -0.63 -12.39 -5.33
CA GLY A 101 -0.06 -13.22 -6.37
C GLY A 101 0.03 -12.50 -7.71
N GLU A 102 -1.03 -11.79 -8.07
CA GLU A 102 -1.03 -11.00 -9.31
C GLU A 102 0.01 -9.88 -9.25
N TYR A 103 0.14 -9.21 -8.11
CA TYR A 103 1.14 -8.16 -7.93
C TYR A 103 2.56 -8.70 -8.12
N LEU A 104 2.88 -9.83 -7.51
CA LEU A 104 4.20 -10.43 -7.65
C LEU A 104 4.49 -10.83 -9.09
N LYS A 105 3.46 -11.32 -9.79
CA LYS A 105 3.58 -11.67 -11.20
C LYS A 105 3.83 -10.44 -12.06
N GLU A 106 3.11 -9.35 -11.78
CA GLU A 106 3.31 -8.08 -12.49
C GLU A 106 4.73 -7.54 -12.31
N LEU A 107 5.25 -7.62 -11.08
CA LEU A 107 6.62 -7.19 -10.81
C LEU A 107 7.61 -7.99 -11.64
N LYS A 108 7.43 -9.31 -11.68
CA LYS A 108 8.32 -10.19 -12.44
C LYS A 108 8.28 -9.85 -13.92
N MET A 109 7.09 -9.68 -14.47
CA MET A 109 6.93 -9.36 -15.89
C MET A 109 7.50 -7.99 -16.25
N ALA A 110 7.48 -7.05 -15.33
CA ALA A 110 8.04 -5.72 -15.53
C ALA A 110 9.52 -5.64 -15.17
N ASN A 111 10.12 -6.75 -14.74
CA ASN A 111 11.49 -6.78 -14.25
C ASN A 111 11.70 -5.77 -13.12
N ALA A 112 10.73 -5.65 -12.24
CA ALA A 112 10.73 -4.72 -11.12
C ALA A 112 10.82 -5.49 -9.81
N SER A 113 11.00 -4.78 -8.69
CA SER A 113 11.20 -5.38 -7.39
C SER A 113 10.38 -4.65 -6.33
N ARG A 114 10.08 -5.35 -5.24
CA ARG A 114 9.50 -4.75 -4.04
C ARG A 114 10.51 -3.89 -3.31
N LEU A 115 11.80 -4.15 -3.49
CA LEU A 115 12.85 -3.41 -2.80
C LEU A 115 13.01 -2.02 -3.42
N PRO A 116 13.21 -0.98 -2.58
CA PRO A 116 13.47 0.35 -3.10
C PRO A 116 14.74 0.36 -3.93
N GLN A 117 14.70 1.11 -5.04
CA GLN A 117 15.88 1.29 -5.86
C GLN A 117 16.72 2.44 -5.31
N ILE A 118 18.03 2.24 -5.33
CA ILE A 118 18.97 3.27 -4.93
C ILE A 118 19.48 3.91 -6.21
N PRO A 119 19.23 5.22 -6.43
CA PRO A 119 19.78 5.90 -7.60
C PRO A 119 21.29 5.89 -7.52
N LEU A 120 21.95 5.49 -8.60
CA LEU A 120 23.39 5.47 -8.64
C LEU A 120 23.95 6.84 -9.07
N ALA A 121 25.25 7.00 -8.91
CA ALA A 121 25.92 8.28 -9.15
C ALA A 121 25.66 8.83 -10.54
N GLY A 122 25.58 8.01 -11.54
CA GLY A 122 25.25 8.47 -12.87
C GLY A 122 23.82 8.92 -12.99
N GLY A 123 22.98 8.46 -12.08
CA GLY A 123 21.64 8.97 -11.92
C GLY A 123 21.72 10.19 -11.07
N ALA A 124 20.85 11.04 -11.30
CA ALA A 124 20.79 12.27 -10.60
C ALA A 124 20.76 12.06 -9.11
N GLY A 125 21.16 12.49 -8.29
CA GLY A 125 20.79 12.54 -6.91
C GLY A 125 21.79 12.05 -5.91
N ILE A 126 22.55 11.06 -6.26
CA ILE A 126 23.52 10.53 -5.31
C ILE A 126 24.88 10.48 -5.96
N GLY A 127 25.40 11.63 -6.33
CA GLY A 127 26.66 11.70 -7.01
C GLY A 127 27.82 11.11 -6.25
N SER A 128 27.73 11.08 -4.95
CA SER A 128 28.83 10.58 -4.13
C SER A 128 28.63 9.15 -3.64
N TRP A 129 27.48 8.51 -3.94
CA TRP A 129 27.24 7.18 -3.45
C TRP A 129 28.07 6.16 -4.20
N THR A 130 28.71 5.25 -3.47
CA THR A 130 29.53 4.18 -4.03
C THR A 130 29.17 2.88 -3.34
N PRO A 131 28.95 1.79 -4.10
CA PRO A 131 28.67 0.52 -3.47
C PRO A 131 29.80 0.11 -2.53
N GLY A 132 29.46 -0.37 -1.36
CA GLY A 132 30.42 -0.81 -0.40
C GLY A 132 30.87 0.25 0.58
N GLN A 133 30.36 1.41 0.48
CA GLN A 133 30.68 2.48 1.45
C GLN A 133 29.60 2.65 2.47
#